data_b0e35e6c2aa6970abc9caa5cc1b905ea
#
_entry.id   b0e35e6c2aa6970abc9caa5cc1b905ea
#
_cell.length_a   1.000
_cell.length_b   1.000
_cell.length_c   1.000
_cell.angle_alpha   90.00
_cell.angle_beta   90.00
_cell.angle_gamma   90.00
#
_symmetry.space_group_name_H-M   'P 1'
#
loop_
_entity.id
_entity.type
_entity.pdbx_description
1 polymer ?
#
loop_
_entity_poly.entity_id
_entity_poly.type
_entity_poly.pdbx_seq_one_letter_code
_entity_poly.pdbx_strand_id
1 'polypeptide(L)'
;MTIETDRLVAAEPASTQDEQLDRAIRPKTLDEYLGQRVVREQMEIFLAAAKKRGEPLDHTLIFGPPGLGKTTLASIIAHEMGVSLKTTSGPVLEKAGDIAALVTNLEPGDVLFIDEIHRLSPYVEEVLYPAMEDYQLDIMIGEGPAARSIKLDLPPFTLVGATTRAGLLTSPLRDRFGIVQRLEFYDIDDLSHIVARSAGLLEIPMEPSGGREIARRARGTPRIANRLLRRVRDYAEVKGDGEITEAIAQQALDMLNVDQQGFDNLDRRFLLMLLEKFDGGPVGIDSLAAALSEERGTLEDVLEPYLIQQGYLIRTPRGRMATKSAYLHFGLQPPSASGPQSLPLDLDGSDGAGVD
;
A
#
# COMPACT_ATOMS: atom_id res chain seq x y z
N MET A 1 26.94 -14.06 10.17
CA MET A 1 26.20 -12.77 10.16
C MET A 1 25.90 -12.44 8.71
N THR A 2 24.75 -12.87 8.23
CA THR A 2 24.21 -12.43 6.94
C THR A 2 23.71 -11.02 7.18
N ILE A 3 24.35 -10.04 6.59
CA ILE A 3 23.82 -8.69 6.46
C ILE A 3 22.55 -8.87 5.65
N GLU A 4 21.37 -8.74 6.29
CA GLU A 4 20.12 -8.56 5.59
C GLU A 4 20.30 -7.31 4.73
N THR A 5 20.46 -7.52 3.45
CA THR A 5 20.39 -6.45 2.47
C THR A 5 18.96 -5.98 2.49
N ASP A 6 18.72 -4.80 3.08
CA ASP A 6 17.41 -4.13 3.05
C ASP A 6 16.82 -4.24 1.65
N ARG A 7 15.60 -4.77 1.57
CA ARG A 7 14.92 -4.97 0.29
C ARG A 7 14.75 -3.62 -0.41
N LEU A 8 15.46 -3.42 -1.51
CA LEU A 8 15.40 -2.18 -2.30
C LEU A 8 14.01 -1.94 -2.89
N VAL A 9 13.28 -3.00 -3.19
CA VAL A 9 11.91 -2.93 -3.70
C VAL A 9 10.85 -3.10 -2.60
N ALA A 10 11.23 -3.04 -1.30
CA ALA A 10 10.28 -2.98 -0.21
C ALA A 10 9.63 -1.59 -0.14
N ALA A 11 8.35 -1.55 0.18
CA ALA A 11 7.63 -0.29 0.33
C ALA A 11 7.87 0.40 1.69
N GLU A 12 8.66 -0.20 2.59
CA GLU A 12 9.04 0.38 3.88
C GLU A 12 10.32 1.22 3.76
N PRO A 13 10.49 2.29 4.55
CA PRO A 13 11.72 3.11 4.51
C PRO A 13 12.90 2.31 5.06
N ALA A 14 14.04 2.37 4.35
CA ALA A 14 15.25 1.66 4.74
C ALA A 14 16.07 2.41 5.80
N SER A 15 15.91 3.74 5.91
CA SER A 15 16.64 4.58 6.87
C SER A 15 15.93 5.91 7.14
N THR A 16 16.33 6.59 8.24
CA THR A 16 15.86 7.95 8.56
C THR A 16 16.25 8.97 7.48
N GLN A 17 17.38 8.79 6.80
CA GLN A 17 17.79 9.64 5.68
C GLN A 17 16.87 9.44 4.47
N ASP A 18 16.47 8.20 4.16
CA ASP A 18 15.51 7.90 3.10
C ASP A 18 14.17 8.58 3.36
N GLU A 19 13.69 8.58 4.62
CA GLU A 19 12.47 9.28 4.99
C GLU A 19 12.55 10.80 4.80
N GLN A 20 13.68 11.41 5.16
CA GLN A 20 13.88 12.84 5.02
C GLN A 20 13.90 13.25 3.53
N LEU A 21 14.60 12.50 2.70
CA LEU A 21 14.63 12.72 1.26
C LEU A 21 13.24 12.49 0.63
N ASP A 22 12.56 11.41 1.01
CA ASP A 22 11.19 11.15 0.56
C ASP A 22 10.23 12.30 0.94
N ARG A 23 10.40 12.91 2.12
CA ARG A 23 9.61 14.08 2.53
C ARG A 23 9.92 15.32 1.68
N ALA A 24 11.19 15.52 1.30
CA ALA A 24 11.62 16.67 0.51
C ALA A 24 11.04 16.66 -0.92
N ILE A 25 10.89 15.47 -1.52
CA ILE A 25 10.37 15.32 -2.90
C ILE A 25 8.86 15.09 -2.95
N ARG A 26 8.16 14.98 -1.81
CA ARG A 26 6.69 14.79 -1.80
C ARG A 26 5.98 15.95 -2.46
N PRO A 27 4.95 15.67 -3.29
CA PRO A 27 4.07 16.71 -3.80
C PRO A 27 3.32 17.38 -2.64
N LYS A 28 3.14 18.69 -2.73
CA LYS A 28 2.45 19.52 -1.72
C LYS A 28 1.04 19.88 -2.14
N THR A 29 0.74 19.90 -3.42
CA THR A 29 -0.55 20.26 -3.99
C THR A 29 -1.13 19.12 -4.83
N LEU A 30 -2.42 19.17 -5.14
CA LEU A 30 -3.06 18.21 -6.05
C LEU A 30 -2.48 18.29 -7.47
N ASP A 31 -2.05 19.46 -7.92
CA ASP A 31 -1.45 19.64 -9.24
C ASP A 31 -0.12 18.89 -9.37
N GLU A 32 0.65 18.83 -8.29
CA GLU A 32 1.90 18.08 -8.22
C GLU A 32 1.70 16.56 -8.00
N TYR A 33 0.49 16.15 -7.60
CA TYR A 33 0.15 14.75 -7.31
C TYR A 33 -0.16 14.01 -8.60
N LEU A 34 0.89 13.49 -9.24
CA LEU A 34 0.81 12.77 -10.52
C LEU A 34 0.17 11.39 -10.35
N GLY A 35 -0.52 10.92 -11.39
CA GLY A 35 -1.24 9.66 -11.39
C GLY A 35 -2.53 9.69 -10.56
N GLN A 36 -3.10 8.53 -10.22
CA GLN A 36 -4.33 8.39 -9.42
C GLN A 36 -5.48 9.29 -9.93
N ARG A 37 -5.66 9.34 -11.24
CA ARG A 37 -6.51 10.33 -11.92
C ARG A 37 -7.90 10.46 -11.31
N VAL A 38 -8.59 9.35 -11.06
CA VAL A 38 -9.96 9.36 -10.50
C VAL A 38 -9.96 9.95 -9.08
N VAL A 39 -8.97 9.57 -8.25
CA VAL A 39 -8.82 10.10 -6.88
C VAL A 39 -8.57 11.60 -6.92
N ARG A 40 -7.69 12.08 -7.81
CA ARG A 40 -7.42 13.51 -7.99
C ARG A 40 -8.66 14.30 -8.36
N GLU A 41 -9.36 13.89 -9.42
CA GLU A 41 -10.56 14.55 -9.91
C GLU A 41 -11.64 14.64 -8.80
N GLN A 42 -11.84 13.57 -8.04
CA GLN A 42 -12.78 13.57 -6.92
C GLN A 42 -12.35 14.49 -5.79
N MET A 43 -11.07 14.40 -5.37
CA MET A 43 -10.55 15.21 -4.27
C MET A 43 -10.53 16.69 -4.60
N GLU A 44 -10.26 17.07 -5.85
CA GLU A 44 -10.36 18.46 -6.32
C GLU A 44 -11.76 19.03 -6.11
N ILE A 45 -12.79 18.27 -6.47
CA ILE A 45 -14.19 18.67 -6.27
C ILE A 45 -14.53 18.78 -4.78
N PHE A 46 -14.16 17.79 -3.97
CA PHE A 46 -14.51 17.77 -2.55
C PHE A 46 -13.80 18.88 -1.77
N LEU A 47 -12.52 19.11 -2.03
CA LEU A 47 -11.76 20.20 -1.41
C LEU A 47 -12.29 21.58 -1.82
N ALA A 48 -12.57 21.78 -3.10
CA ALA A 48 -13.15 23.04 -3.59
C ALA A 48 -14.52 23.30 -2.95
N ALA A 49 -15.35 22.29 -2.80
CA ALA A 49 -16.67 22.41 -2.17
C ALA A 49 -16.58 22.74 -0.68
N ALA A 50 -15.71 22.06 0.07
CA ALA A 50 -15.46 22.31 1.49
C ALA A 50 -14.94 23.73 1.72
N LYS A 51 -13.93 24.16 0.95
CA LYS A 51 -13.40 25.55 0.99
C LYS A 51 -14.49 26.58 0.71
N LYS A 52 -15.35 26.33 -0.29
CA LYS A 52 -16.44 27.27 -0.64
C LYS A 52 -17.47 27.42 0.48
N ARG A 53 -17.73 26.34 1.24
CA ARG A 53 -18.66 26.36 2.37
C ARG A 53 -18.03 26.89 3.65
N GLY A 54 -16.68 26.92 3.73
CA GLY A 54 -15.92 27.27 4.95
C GLY A 54 -16.03 26.16 6.01
N GLU A 55 -16.16 24.91 5.61
CA GLU A 55 -16.33 23.75 6.46
C GLU A 55 -15.11 22.84 6.36
N PRO A 56 -14.81 22.03 7.40
CA PRO A 56 -13.84 20.95 7.28
C PRO A 56 -14.21 19.99 6.16
N LEU A 57 -13.24 19.32 5.57
CA LEU A 57 -13.52 18.22 4.64
C LEU A 57 -14.17 17.05 5.41
N ASP A 58 -15.07 16.33 4.78
CA ASP A 58 -15.62 15.10 5.34
C ASP A 58 -14.50 14.12 5.71
N HIS A 59 -14.70 13.34 6.77
CA HIS A 59 -13.75 12.32 7.18
C HIS A 59 -13.43 11.40 6.01
N THR A 60 -12.14 11.18 5.77
CA THR A 60 -11.64 10.53 4.55
C THR A 60 -10.86 9.25 4.89
N LEU A 61 -11.25 8.13 4.29
CA LEU A 61 -10.52 6.86 4.34
C LEU A 61 -9.70 6.68 3.06
N ILE A 62 -8.38 6.49 3.20
CA ILE A 62 -7.47 6.23 2.09
C ILE A 62 -6.91 4.82 2.26
N PHE A 63 -7.15 3.93 1.30
CA PHE A 63 -6.65 2.56 1.39
C PHE A 63 -5.97 2.10 0.10
N GLY A 64 -5.11 1.10 0.24
CA GLY A 64 -4.35 0.52 -0.88
C GLY A 64 -2.99 0.00 -0.43
N PRO A 65 -2.26 -0.69 -1.32
CA PRO A 65 -0.93 -1.20 -1.05
C PRO A 65 0.03 -0.18 -0.43
N PRO A 66 1.10 -0.62 0.26
CA PRO A 66 2.07 0.31 0.85
C PRO A 66 2.84 1.08 -0.23
N GLY A 67 3.30 2.29 0.09
CA GLY A 67 4.15 3.11 -0.80
C GLY A 67 3.46 3.85 -1.92
N LEU A 68 2.11 3.79 -2.03
CA LEU A 68 1.33 4.45 -3.09
C LEU A 68 0.98 5.92 -2.82
N GLY A 69 1.36 6.48 -1.67
CA GLY A 69 1.16 7.90 -1.38
C GLY A 69 -0.04 8.24 -0.47
N LYS A 70 -0.52 7.31 0.37
CA LYS A 70 -1.61 7.56 1.35
C LYS A 70 -1.30 8.75 2.26
N THR A 71 -0.13 8.75 2.88
CA THR A 71 0.36 9.85 3.74
C THR A 71 0.56 11.15 2.96
N THR A 72 0.98 11.04 1.70
CA THR A 72 1.16 12.19 0.81
C THR A 72 -0.19 12.85 0.51
N LEU A 73 -1.23 12.08 0.19
CA LEU A 73 -2.56 12.60 -0.05
C LEU A 73 -3.15 13.28 1.20
N ALA A 74 -2.93 12.72 2.39
CA ALA A 74 -3.31 13.37 3.66
C ALA A 74 -2.61 14.72 3.86
N SER A 75 -1.32 14.80 3.52
CA SER A 75 -0.57 16.07 3.59
C SER A 75 -1.07 17.10 2.59
N ILE A 76 -1.44 16.67 1.39
CA ILE A 76 -2.04 17.53 0.36
C ILE A 76 -3.41 18.05 0.83
N ILE A 77 -4.25 17.19 1.41
CA ILE A 77 -5.56 17.61 1.96
C ILE A 77 -5.38 18.76 2.96
N ALA A 78 -4.48 18.60 3.94
CA ALA A 78 -4.23 19.64 4.92
C ALA A 78 -3.68 20.93 4.28
N HIS A 79 -2.73 20.79 3.36
CA HIS A 79 -2.15 21.93 2.64
C HIS A 79 -3.19 22.68 1.80
N GLU A 80 -4.00 21.97 1.04
CA GLU A 80 -5.07 22.54 0.22
C GLU A 80 -6.13 23.22 1.08
N MET A 81 -6.49 22.66 2.24
CA MET A 81 -7.42 23.28 3.17
C MET A 81 -6.81 24.46 3.94
N GLY A 82 -5.48 24.62 3.92
CA GLY A 82 -4.78 25.70 4.62
C GLY A 82 -4.74 25.50 6.14
N VAL A 83 -4.73 24.26 6.61
CA VAL A 83 -4.80 23.88 8.03
C VAL A 83 -3.61 23.00 8.44
N SER A 84 -3.47 22.78 9.75
CA SER A 84 -2.39 21.93 10.29
C SER A 84 -2.69 20.44 10.08
N LEU A 85 -1.63 19.66 9.84
CA LEU A 85 -1.68 18.20 9.82
C LEU A 85 -1.10 17.65 11.13
N LYS A 86 -1.92 16.97 11.91
CA LYS A 86 -1.46 16.18 13.07
C LYS A 86 -1.38 14.71 12.64
N THR A 87 -0.27 14.05 12.88
CA THR A 87 -0.03 12.69 12.40
C THR A 87 0.21 11.74 13.56
N THR A 88 -0.42 10.56 13.48
CA THR A 88 -0.20 9.44 14.38
C THR A 88 -0.39 8.13 13.63
N SER A 89 -0.29 7.00 14.32
CA SER A 89 -0.57 5.68 13.74
C SER A 89 -1.36 4.81 14.71
N GLY A 90 -2.14 3.86 14.17
CA GLY A 90 -2.95 2.94 14.96
C GLY A 90 -2.18 2.24 16.09
N PRO A 91 -0.98 1.67 15.82
CA PRO A 91 -0.18 1.00 16.85
C PRO A 91 0.27 1.88 18.02
N VAL A 92 0.35 3.19 17.84
CA VAL A 92 0.77 4.15 18.89
C VAL A 92 -0.39 4.50 19.82
N LEU A 93 -1.63 4.34 19.33
CA LEU A 93 -2.84 4.65 20.06
C LEU A 93 -3.33 3.43 20.84
N GLU A 94 -2.74 3.19 22.01
CA GLU A 94 -3.06 2.01 22.81
C GLU A 94 -4.28 2.23 23.72
N LYS A 95 -4.49 3.47 24.19
CA LYS A 95 -5.48 3.83 25.19
C LYS A 95 -6.38 4.96 24.72
N ALA A 96 -7.58 5.03 25.28
CA ALA A 96 -8.51 6.14 25.06
C ALA A 96 -7.91 7.51 25.40
N GLY A 97 -7.04 7.59 26.39
CA GLY A 97 -6.33 8.81 26.75
C GLY A 97 -5.40 9.32 25.67
N ASP A 98 -4.81 8.43 24.84
CA ASP A 98 -3.89 8.82 23.78
C ASP A 98 -4.63 9.56 22.67
N ILE A 99 -5.79 9.02 22.25
CA ILE A 99 -6.62 9.68 21.23
C ILE A 99 -7.27 10.95 21.79
N ALA A 100 -7.73 10.91 23.06
CA ALA A 100 -8.31 12.08 23.73
C ALA A 100 -7.32 13.24 23.74
N ALA A 101 -6.07 13.00 24.10
CA ALA A 101 -5.02 14.02 24.11
C ALA A 101 -4.76 14.61 22.71
N LEU A 102 -4.86 13.79 21.66
CA LEU A 102 -4.67 14.28 20.28
C LEU A 102 -5.84 15.15 19.83
N VAL A 103 -7.10 14.68 19.99
CA VAL A 103 -8.26 15.39 19.46
C VAL A 103 -8.56 16.70 20.24
N THR A 104 -8.23 16.75 21.53
CA THR A 104 -8.39 17.98 22.35
C THR A 104 -7.38 19.07 22.01
N ASN A 105 -6.28 18.72 21.33
CA ASN A 105 -5.25 19.67 20.88
C ASN A 105 -5.41 20.07 19.40
N LEU A 106 -6.53 19.73 18.76
CA LEU A 106 -6.84 20.16 17.40
C LEU A 106 -7.39 21.59 17.41
N GLU A 107 -7.08 22.34 16.37
CA GLU A 107 -7.70 23.62 16.06
C GLU A 107 -8.84 23.44 15.04
N PRO A 108 -9.77 24.41 14.93
CA PRO A 108 -10.86 24.31 13.96
C PRO A 108 -10.35 24.10 12.53
N GLY A 109 -10.81 23.02 11.88
CA GLY A 109 -10.44 22.64 10.53
C GLY A 109 -9.21 21.77 10.41
N ASP A 110 -8.44 21.54 11.49
CA ASP A 110 -7.24 20.69 11.45
C ASP A 110 -7.50 19.30 10.86
N VAL A 111 -6.48 18.74 10.26
CA VAL A 111 -6.49 17.35 9.76
C VAL A 111 -5.76 16.45 10.75
N LEU A 112 -6.46 15.46 11.28
CA LEU A 112 -5.86 14.36 12.05
C LEU A 112 -5.66 13.16 11.11
N PHE A 113 -4.40 12.80 10.88
CA PHE A 113 -4.03 11.62 10.09
C PHE A 113 -3.65 10.45 10.98
N ILE A 114 -4.33 9.31 10.80
CA ILE A 114 -4.03 8.05 11.49
C ILE A 114 -3.60 7.02 10.45
N ASP A 115 -2.31 6.70 10.44
CA ASP A 115 -1.79 5.62 9.59
C ASP A 115 -2.08 4.25 10.23
N GLU A 116 -2.23 3.21 9.39
CA GLU A 116 -2.57 1.85 9.81
C GLU A 116 -3.78 1.81 10.78
N ILE A 117 -4.82 2.59 10.46
CA ILE A 117 -6.01 2.78 11.30
C ILE A 117 -6.73 1.46 11.64
N HIS A 118 -6.56 0.40 10.83
CA HIS A 118 -7.09 -0.94 11.10
C HIS A 118 -6.46 -1.62 12.33
N ARG A 119 -5.39 -1.05 12.89
CA ARG A 119 -4.69 -1.55 14.08
C ARG A 119 -5.13 -0.85 15.37
N LEU A 120 -6.13 0.01 15.31
CA LEU A 120 -6.74 0.58 16.50
C LEU A 120 -7.38 -0.52 17.34
N SER A 121 -7.29 -0.40 18.66
CA SER A 121 -8.05 -1.27 19.55
C SER A 121 -9.54 -0.89 19.51
N PRO A 122 -10.48 -1.84 19.71
CA PRO A 122 -11.90 -1.53 19.74
C PRO A 122 -12.27 -0.42 20.74
N TYR A 123 -11.54 -0.34 21.84
CA TYR A 123 -11.74 0.69 22.85
C TYR A 123 -11.36 2.10 22.37
N VAL A 124 -10.31 2.22 21.56
CA VAL A 124 -9.92 3.50 20.94
C VAL A 124 -10.91 3.87 19.83
N GLU A 125 -11.38 2.89 19.05
CA GLU A 125 -12.42 3.13 18.04
C GLU A 125 -13.70 3.70 18.66
N GLU A 126 -14.17 3.14 19.80
CA GLU A 126 -15.37 3.61 20.51
C GLU A 126 -15.26 5.08 20.93
N VAL A 127 -14.07 5.54 21.30
CA VAL A 127 -13.81 6.96 21.64
C VAL A 127 -13.83 7.84 20.40
N LEU A 128 -13.40 7.32 19.24
CA LEU A 128 -13.41 8.07 17.98
C LEU A 128 -14.82 8.29 17.42
N TYR A 129 -15.77 7.40 17.68
CA TYR A 129 -17.09 7.50 17.05
C TYR A 129 -17.80 8.83 17.38
N PRO A 130 -18.01 9.22 18.65
CA PRO A 130 -18.62 10.52 18.95
C PRO A 130 -17.77 11.71 18.52
N ALA A 131 -16.44 11.55 18.50
CA ALA A 131 -15.54 12.59 18.01
C ALA A 131 -15.71 12.84 16.50
N MET A 132 -16.02 11.80 15.72
CA MET A 132 -16.25 11.92 14.26
C MET A 132 -17.67 12.37 13.95
N GLU A 133 -18.70 11.92 14.69
CA GLU A 133 -20.10 12.21 14.39
C GLU A 133 -20.54 13.58 14.90
N ASP A 134 -20.24 13.85 16.17
CA ASP A 134 -20.80 14.99 16.92
C ASP A 134 -19.74 16.00 17.34
N TYR A 135 -18.46 15.78 17.00
CA TYR A 135 -17.33 16.55 17.53
C TYR A 135 -17.35 16.61 19.06
N GLN A 136 -17.62 15.51 19.70
CA GLN A 136 -17.68 15.37 21.15
C GLN A 136 -16.81 14.21 21.61
N LEU A 137 -16.26 14.34 22.80
CA LEU A 137 -15.48 13.31 23.45
C LEU A 137 -16.10 12.97 24.80
N ASP A 138 -16.41 11.69 25.02
CA ASP A 138 -16.89 11.21 26.32
C ASP A 138 -15.70 10.77 27.18
N ILE A 139 -15.41 11.49 28.25
CA ILE A 139 -14.33 11.19 29.18
C ILE A 139 -14.89 10.68 30.49
N MET A 140 -14.44 9.50 30.93
CA MET A 140 -14.73 8.99 32.26
C MET A 140 -13.74 9.57 33.28
N ILE A 141 -14.26 10.32 34.28
CA ILE A 141 -13.45 10.86 35.36
C ILE A 141 -13.79 10.14 36.65
N GLY A 142 -12.78 9.66 37.38
CA GLY A 142 -12.89 8.89 38.58
C GLY A 142 -12.90 7.37 38.35
N GLU A 143 -12.91 6.62 39.44
CA GLU A 143 -12.88 5.16 39.41
C GLU A 143 -14.06 4.59 40.18
N GLY A 144 -14.51 3.38 39.80
CA GLY A 144 -15.57 2.63 40.46
C GLY A 144 -16.94 3.29 40.35
N PRO A 145 -17.83 3.10 41.34
CA PRO A 145 -19.22 3.62 41.30
C PRO A 145 -19.38 5.13 41.32
N ALA A 146 -18.28 5.87 41.60
CA ALA A 146 -18.27 7.31 41.62
C ALA A 146 -17.76 7.92 40.29
N ALA A 147 -17.42 7.09 39.31
CA ALA A 147 -17.00 7.55 37.99
C ALA A 147 -18.14 8.34 37.31
N ARG A 148 -17.79 9.45 36.70
CA ARG A 148 -18.72 10.33 35.96
C ARG A 148 -18.24 10.48 34.52
N SER A 149 -19.17 10.39 33.58
CA SER A 149 -18.89 10.78 32.20
C SER A 149 -19.04 12.30 32.06
N ILE A 150 -18.03 12.93 31.45
CA ILE A 150 -18.06 14.35 31.05
C ILE A 150 -17.94 14.38 29.53
N LYS A 151 -18.87 15.11 28.90
CA LYS A 151 -18.79 15.40 27.47
C LYS A 151 -17.97 16.67 27.27
N LEU A 152 -16.96 16.56 26.40
CA LEU A 152 -16.11 17.65 25.99
C LEU A 152 -16.38 17.94 24.51
N ASP A 153 -16.74 19.18 24.20
CA ASP A 153 -16.89 19.62 22.81
C ASP A 153 -15.52 19.80 22.16
N LEU A 154 -15.38 19.27 20.94
CA LEU A 154 -14.19 19.37 20.12
C LEU A 154 -14.39 20.39 18.98
N PRO A 155 -13.34 21.08 18.55
CA PRO A 155 -13.46 21.84 17.31
C PRO A 155 -13.73 20.93 16.12
N PRO A 156 -14.52 21.34 15.12
CA PRO A 156 -14.70 20.58 13.90
C PRO A 156 -13.35 20.31 13.22
N PHE A 157 -13.08 19.06 12.87
CA PHE A 157 -11.84 18.61 12.26
C PHE A 157 -12.09 17.57 11.18
N THR A 158 -11.08 17.29 10.37
CA THR A 158 -11.12 16.19 9.40
C THR A 158 -10.26 15.03 9.90
N LEU A 159 -10.84 13.84 10.06
CA LEU A 159 -10.08 12.61 10.24
C LEU A 159 -9.72 12.02 8.88
N VAL A 160 -8.42 11.79 8.64
CA VAL A 160 -7.94 11.03 7.49
C VAL A 160 -7.35 9.72 8.00
N GLY A 161 -8.07 8.62 7.78
CA GLY A 161 -7.61 7.27 8.10
C GLY A 161 -6.88 6.65 6.90
N ALA A 162 -5.73 6.04 7.14
CA ALA A 162 -5.02 5.27 6.11
C ALA A 162 -4.86 3.81 6.51
N THR A 163 -4.97 2.90 5.54
CA THR A 163 -4.80 1.46 5.78
C THR A 163 -4.33 0.72 4.54
N THR A 164 -3.54 -0.32 4.75
CA THR A 164 -3.23 -1.31 3.72
C THR A 164 -4.31 -2.40 3.63
N ARG A 165 -5.10 -2.59 4.70
CA ARG A 165 -6.03 -3.71 4.89
C ARG A 165 -7.44 -3.20 5.22
N ALA A 166 -8.12 -2.58 4.26
CA ALA A 166 -9.48 -2.03 4.45
C ALA A 166 -10.50 -3.06 4.95
N GLY A 167 -10.32 -4.34 4.62
CA GLY A 167 -11.19 -5.43 5.08
C GLY A 167 -11.07 -5.77 6.57
N LEU A 168 -10.06 -5.25 7.28
CA LEU A 168 -9.89 -5.41 8.73
C LEU A 168 -10.54 -4.29 9.53
N LEU A 169 -10.99 -3.21 8.88
CA LEU A 169 -11.74 -2.16 9.55
C LEU A 169 -13.11 -2.67 10.00
N THR A 170 -13.51 -2.29 11.20
CA THR A 170 -14.89 -2.55 11.66
C THR A 170 -15.89 -1.78 10.79
N SER A 171 -17.07 -2.36 10.56
CA SER A 171 -18.10 -1.67 9.79
C SER A 171 -18.49 -0.33 10.43
N PRO A 172 -18.66 -0.22 11.78
CA PRO A 172 -18.98 1.06 12.39
C PRO A 172 -17.96 2.16 12.12
N LEU A 173 -16.66 1.85 12.16
CA LEU A 173 -15.62 2.84 11.85
C LEU A 173 -15.63 3.22 10.37
N ARG A 174 -15.74 2.24 9.49
CA ARG A 174 -15.73 2.49 8.05
C ARG A 174 -16.90 3.35 7.58
N ASP A 175 -18.08 3.11 8.12
CA ASP A 175 -19.32 3.80 7.71
C ASP A 175 -19.35 5.29 8.12
N ARG A 176 -18.41 5.71 9.00
CA ARG A 176 -18.23 7.12 9.39
C ARG A 176 -17.35 7.94 8.47
N PHE A 177 -16.71 7.29 7.50
CA PHE A 177 -15.95 8.00 6.47
C PHE A 177 -16.87 8.38 5.31
N GLY A 178 -17.13 9.70 5.15
CA GLY A 178 -17.92 10.23 4.04
C GLY A 178 -17.21 10.14 2.69
N ILE A 179 -15.87 10.14 2.70
CA ILE A 179 -15.03 10.01 1.51
C ILE A 179 -14.17 8.76 1.62
N VAL A 180 -14.21 7.90 0.61
CA VAL A 180 -13.41 6.68 0.56
C VAL A 180 -12.60 6.65 -0.72
N GLN A 181 -11.27 6.64 -0.60
CA GLN A 181 -10.33 6.67 -1.72
C GLN A 181 -9.47 5.40 -1.75
N ARG A 182 -9.52 4.70 -2.87
CA ARG A 182 -8.66 3.57 -3.14
C ARG A 182 -7.49 3.99 -4.01
N LEU A 183 -6.26 3.83 -3.50
CA LEU A 183 -5.07 4.02 -4.31
C LEU A 183 -4.70 2.71 -5.01
N GLU A 184 -4.37 2.83 -6.28
CA GLU A 184 -3.97 1.72 -7.13
C GLU A 184 -2.48 1.84 -7.51
N PHE A 185 -1.89 0.75 -7.99
CA PHE A 185 -0.54 0.81 -8.51
C PHE A 185 -0.50 1.73 -9.73
N TYR A 186 0.58 2.49 -9.83
CA TYR A 186 0.81 3.41 -10.93
C TYR A 186 1.22 2.67 -12.20
N ASP A 187 0.85 3.18 -13.35
CA ASP A 187 1.40 2.73 -14.61
C ASP A 187 2.85 3.25 -14.82
N ILE A 188 3.49 2.75 -15.86
CA ILE A 188 4.89 3.10 -16.15
C ILE A 188 5.02 4.56 -16.56
N ASP A 189 4.03 5.11 -17.25
CA ASP A 189 4.09 6.49 -17.74
C ASP A 189 3.96 7.48 -16.58
N ASP A 190 3.00 7.29 -15.69
CA ASP A 190 2.86 8.08 -14.47
C ASP A 190 4.11 7.99 -13.58
N LEU A 191 4.65 6.78 -13.38
CA LEU A 191 5.90 6.62 -12.63
C LEU A 191 7.10 7.28 -13.30
N SER A 192 7.19 7.26 -14.63
CA SER A 192 8.26 7.95 -15.36
C SER A 192 8.20 9.45 -15.11
N HIS A 193 7.01 10.04 -15.08
CA HIS A 193 6.84 11.46 -14.74
C HIS A 193 7.21 11.74 -13.27
N ILE A 194 6.84 10.86 -12.34
CA ILE A 194 7.23 10.98 -10.93
C ILE A 194 8.76 10.90 -10.77
N VAL A 195 9.42 9.96 -11.44
CA VAL A 195 10.88 9.82 -11.43
C VAL A 195 11.55 11.05 -12.02
N ALA A 196 11.06 11.55 -13.16
CA ALA A 196 11.59 12.75 -13.80
C ALA A 196 11.46 14.00 -12.89
N ARG A 197 10.28 14.18 -12.26
CA ARG A 197 10.06 15.25 -11.28
C ARG A 197 11.03 15.11 -10.08
N SER A 198 11.18 13.91 -9.55
CA SER A 198 12.07 13.65 -8.41
C SER A 198 13.54 13.88 -8.79
N ALA A 199 13.97 13.47 -9.98
CA ALA A 199 15.31 13.73 -10.48
C ALA A 199 15.58 15.23 -10.62
N GLY A 200 14.61 16.00 -11.14
CA GLY A 200 14.72 17.46 -11.23
C GLY A 200 14.85 18.14 -9.88
N LEU A 201 14.06 17.73 -8.88
CA LEU A 201 14.14 18.26 -7.52
C LEU A 201 15.45 17.92 -6.78
N LEU A 202 16.06 16.79 -7.15
CA LEU A 202 17.33 16.32 -6.58
C LEU A 202 18.54 16.73 -7.45
N GLU A 203 18.30 17.52 -8.51
CA GLU A 203 19.33 17.97 -9.46
C GLU A 203 20.15 16.83 -10.07
N ILE A 204 19.48 15.68 -10.34
CA ILE A 204 20.11 14.49 -10.94
C ILE A 204 19.97 14.57 -12.46
N PRO A 205 21.09 14.62 -13.24
CA PRO A 205 21.04 14.55 -14.68
C PRO A 205 20.47 13.19 -15.12
N MET A 206 19.41 13.21 -15.93
CA MET A 206 18.75 11.98 -16.34
C MET A 206 18.08 12.11 -17.70
N GLU A 207 18.32 11.15 -18.57
CA GLU A 207 17.58 10.99 -19.82
C GLU A 207 16.17 10.42 -19.56
N PRO A 208 15.16 10.77 -20.38
CA PRO A 208 13.81 10.20 -20.25
C PRO A 208 13.79 8.66 -20.32
N SER A 209 14.66 8.06 -21.12
CA SER A 209 14.83 6.60 -21.27
C SER A 209 15.32 5.94 -19.96
N GLY A 210 16.27 6.56 -19.27
CA GLY A 210 16.76 6.12 -17.96
C GLY A 210 15.68 6.18 -16.89
N GLY A 211 14.89 7.27 -16.87
CA GLY A 211 13.74 7.41 -15.99
C GLY A 211 12.65 6.35 -16.23
N ARG A 212 12.38 6.05 -17.51
CA ARG A 212 11.42 5.00 -17.89
C ARG A 212 11.88 3.60 -17.46
N GLU A 213 13.18 3.30 -17.56
CA GLU A 213 13.73 2.03 -17.10
C GLU A 213 13.60 1.86 -15.58
N ILE A 214 13.86 2.92 -14.80
CA ILE A 214 13.62 2.93 -13.34
C ILE A 214 12.13 2.71 -13.04
N ALA A 215 11.24 3.44 -13.71
CA ALA A 215 9.80 3.34 -13.54
C ALA A 215 9.29 1.93 -13.82
N ARG A 216 9.77 1.27 -14.87
CA ARG A 216 9.40 -0.08 -15.26
C ARG A 216 9.69 -1.11 -14.15
N ARG A 217 10.84 -0.97 -13.46
CA ARG A 217 11.25 -1.89 -12.39
C ARG A 217 10.75 -1.47 -11.00
N ALA A 218 10.00 -0.36 -10.90
CA ALA A 218 9.52 0.19 -9.62
C ALA A 218 8.20 -0.41 -9.11
N ARG A 219 7.68 -1.46 -9.75
CA ARG A 219 6.51 -2.22 -9.28
C ARG A 219 5.25 -1.39 -9.09
N GLY A 220 5.02 -0.39 -9.93
CA GLY A 220 3.86 0.49 -9.79
C GLY A 220 3.87 1.37 -8.54
N THR A 221 5.01 1.55 -7.86
CA THR A 221 5.10 2.16 -6.54
C THR A 221 6.03 3.37 -6.52
N PRO A 222 5.53 4.60 -6.29
CA PRO A 222 6.34 5.82 -6.27
C PRO A 222 7.50 5.78 -5.27
N ARG A 223 7.31 5.22 -4.08
CA ARG A 223 8.37 5.10 -3.07
C ARG A 223 9.52 4.21 -3.56
N ILE A 224 9.20 3.09 -4.20
CA ILE A 224 10.22 2.21 -4.80
C ILE A 224 10.92 2.93 -5.93
N ALA A 225 10.19 3.61 -6.82
CA ALA A 225 10.76 4.39 -7.93
C ALA A 225 11.79 5.42 -7.44
N ASN A 226 11.45 6.18 -6.40
CA ASN A 226 12.34 7.17 -5.81
C ASN A 226 13.56 6.52 -5.13
N ARG A 227 13.41 5.36 -4.50
CA ARG A 227 14.52 4.62 -3.93
C ARG A 227 15.46 4.09 -5.00
N LEU A 228 14.93 3.50 -6.07
CA LEU A 228 15.72 3.03 -7.20
C LEU A 228 16.43 4.19 -7.88
N LEU A 229 15.78 5.34 -8.09
CA LEU A 229 16.41 6.54 -8.64
C LEU A 229 17.67 6.93 -7.86
N ARG A 230 17.62 6.95 -6.53
CA ARG A 230 18.80 7.26 -5.70
C ARG A 230 19.92 6.24 -5.86
N ARG A 231 19.60 4.96 -5.91
CA ARG A 231 20.62 3.91 -6.10
C ARG A 231 21.23 3.94 -7.49
N VAL A 232 20.42 4.23 -8.51
CA VAL A 232 20.91 4.40 -9.89
C VAL A 232 21.78 5.66 -10.01
N ARG A 233 21.43 6.76 -9.33
CA ARG A 233 22.29 7.94 -9.22
C ARG A 233 23.67 7.59 -8.64
N ASP A 234 23.67 6.91 -7.47
CA ASP A 234 24.94 6.52 -6.81
C ASP A 234 25.83 5.69 -7.78
N TYR A 235 25.20 4.83 -8.59
CA TYR A 235 25.92 4.06 -9.62
C TYR A 235 26.42 4.95 -10.76
N ALA A 236 25.59 5.87 -11.26
CA ALA A 236 25.95 6.80 -12.34
C ALA A 236 27.15 7.68 -11.95
N GLU A 237 27.17 8.19 -10.71
CA GLU A 237 28.28 9.00 -10.17
C GLU A 237 29.59 8.23 -10.04
N VAL A 238 29.56 6.93 -9.77
CA VAL A 238 30.78 6.13 -9.51
C VAL A 238 31.26 5.38 -10.75
N LYS A 239 30.34 4.93 -11.61
CA LYS A 239 30.63 4.06 -12.76
C LYS A 239 30.39 4.72 -14.10
N GLY A 240 29.75 5.88 -14.12
CA GLY A 240 29.47 6.69 -15.30
C GLY A 240 30.05 8.10 -15.18
N ASP A 241 29.46 9.01 -15.89
CA ASP A 241 29.74 10.46 -15.89
C ASP A 241 28.79 11.29 -15.06
N GLY A 242 27.92 10.63 -14.28
CA GLY A 242 26.91 11.24 -13.41
C GLY A 242 25.54 11.39 -14.06
N GLU A 243 25.38 11.08 -15.35
CA GLU A 243 24.08 11.11 -16.03
C GLU A 243 23.42 9.72 -16.04
N ILE A 244 22.12 9.68 -15.76
CA ILE A 244 21.34 8.45 -15.81
C ILE A 244 20.78 8.24 -17.21
N THR A 245 21.50 7.47 -18.02
CA THR A 245 21.02 6.94 -19.29
C THR A 245 20.27 5.62 -19.09
N GLU A 246 19.60 5.10 -20.13
CA GLU A 246 18.97 3.78 -20.08
C GLU A 246 19.98 2.68 -19.74
N ALA A 247 21.15 2.70 -20.37
CA ALA A 247 22.21 1.72 -20.16
C ALA A 247 22.74 1.73 -18.72
N ILE A 248 22.95 2.91 -18.14
CA ILE A 248 23.36 3.08 -16.74
C ILE A 248 22.27 2.57 -15.80
N ALA A 249 21.01 2.90 -16.08
CA ALA A 249 19.89 2.42 -15.27
C ALA A 249 19.79 0.90 -15.29
N GLN A 250 19.90 0.27 -16.46
CA GLN A 250 19.89 -1.20 -16.59
C GLN A 250 21.03 -1.84 -15.80
N GLN A 251 22.27 -1.38 -15.99
CA GLN A 251 23.44 -1.93 -15.30
C GLN A 251 23.34 -1.78 -13.77
N ALA A 252 22.88 -0.63 -13.29
CA ALA A 252 22.70 -0.39 -11.88
C ALA A 252 21.63 -1.31 -11.26
N LEU A 253 20.48 -1.44 -11.94
CA LEU A 253 19.36 -2.26 -11.44
C LEU A 253 19.69 -3.76 -11.51
N ASP A 254 20.44 -4.20 -12.51
CA ASP A 254 20.93 -5.59 -12.58
C ASP A 254 21.95 -5.88 -11.48
N MET A 255 22.87 -4.96 -11.19
CA MET A 255 23.79 -5.06 -10.04
C MET A 255 23.02 -5.16 -8.70
N LEU A 256 21.90 -4.47 -8.58
CA LEU A 256 21.02 -4.50 -7.41
C LEU A 256 20.09 -5.72 -7.37
N ASN A 257 20.22 -6.65 -8.32
CA ASN A 257 19.39 -7.85 -8.45
C ASN A 257 17.90 -7.56 -8.61
N VAL A 258 17.52 -6.43 -9.18
CA VAL A 258 16.16 -6.09 -9.59
C VAL A 258 15.99 -6.45 -11.06
N ASP A 259 15.17 -7.44 -11.37
CA ASP A 259 15.02 -7.90 -12.76
C ASP A 259 14.11 -6.98 -13.60
N GLN A 260 13.91 -7.35 -14.86
CA GLN A 260 13.12 -6.55 -15.81
C GLN A 260 11.65 -6.39 -15.43
N GLN A 261 11.13 -7.26 -14.58
CA GLN A 261 9.76 -7.19 -14.02
C GLN A 261 9.71 -6.49 -12.66
N GLY A 262 10.85 -6.01 -12.16
CA GLY A 262 10.96 -5.40 -10.84
C GLY A 262 10.99 -6.43 -9.71
N PHE A 263 11.26 -7.71 -9.99
CA PHE A 263 11.39 -8.70 -8.94
C PHE A 263 12.78 -8.65 -8.31
N ASP A 264 12.80 -8.61 -6.98
CA ASP A 264 14.01 -8.74 -6.21
C ASP A 264 14.31 -10.22 -5.88
N ASN A 265 15.32 -10.44 -5.07
CA ASN A 265 15.71 -11.79 -4.67
C ASN A 265 14.60 -12.52 -3.90
N LEU A 266 13.84 -11.83 -3.05
CA LEU A 266 12.78 -12.46 -2.26
C LEU A 266 11.56 -12.83 -3.13
N ASP A 267 11.18 -11.98 -4.08
CA ASP A 267 10.11 -12.29 -5.03
C ASP A 267 10.45 -13.54 -5.85
N ARG A 268 11.68 -13.61 -6.36
CA ARG A 268 12.15 -14.78 -7.12
C ARG A 268 12.20 -16.04 -6.26
N ARG A 269 12.71 -15.94 -5.02
CA ARG A 269 12.72 -17.07 -4.05
C ARG A 269 11.31 -17.55 -3.74
N PHE A 270 10.36 -16.62 -3.55
CA PHE A 270 8.97 -16.95 -3.29
C PHE A 270 8.34 -17.73 -4.47
N LEU A 271 8.49 -17.21 -5.68
CA LEU A 271 7.95 -17.84 -6.88
C LEU A 271 8.64 -19.21 -7.15
N LEU A 272 9.97 -19.29 -7.08
CA LEU A 272 10.69 -20.54 -7.26
C LEU A 272 10.34 -21.57 -6.18
N MET A 273 10.19 -21.15 -4.92
CA MET A 273 9.73 -22.06 -3.86
C MET A 273 8.36 -22.63 -4.18
N LEU A 274 7.43 -21.80 -4.65
CA LEU A 274 6.08 -22.21 -5.04
C LEU A 274 6.12 -23.16 -6.24
N LEU A 275 6.95 -22.88 -7.25
CA LEU A 275 7.06 -23.68 -8.47
C LEU A 275 7.76 -25.01 -8.26
N GLU A 276 8.92 -25.02 -7.57
CA GLU A 276 9.80 -26.19 -7.48
C GLU A 276 9.52 -27.09 -6.27
N LYS A 277 9.08 -26.51 -5.14
CA LYS A 277 8.87 -27.26 -3.89
C LYS A 277 7.41 -27.59 -3.61
N PHE A 278 6.50 -26.84 -4.21
CA PHE A 278 5.06 -27.02 -4.02
C PHE A 278 4.32 -27.28 -5.35
N ASP A 279 5.02 -27.65 -6.41
CA ASP A 279 4.46 -27.98 -7.73
C ASP A 279 3.48 -26.93 -8.28
N GLY A 280 3.75 -25.63 -8.00
CA GLY A 280 2.89 -24.51 -8.37
C GLY A 280 1.70 -24.28 -7.43
N GLY A 281 1.55 -25.05 -6.39
CA GLY A 281 0.47 -24.94 -5.40
C GLY A 281 -0.76 -25.82 -5.69
N PRO A 282 -1.85 -25.69 -4.89
CA PRO A 282 -2.10 -24.66 -3.87
C PRO A 282 -1.36 -24.91 -2.55
N VAL A 283 -0.79 -23.85 -1.95
CA VAL A 283 -0.06 -23.92 -0.68
C VAL A 283 -0.48 -22.80 0.28
N GLY A 284 -0.59 -23.13 1.56
CA GLY A 284 -0.91 -22.15 2.62
C GLY A 284 0.20 -21.12 2.82
N ILE A 285 -0.17 -19.89 3.18
CA ILE A 285 0.80 -18.81 3.39
C ILE A 285 1.78 -19.13 4.53
N ASP A 286 1.33 -19.79 5.59
CA ASP A 286 2.18 -20.13 6.73
C ASP A 286 3.27 -21.14 6.34
N SER A 287 2.96 -22.06 5.43
CA SER A 287 3.95 -23.02 4.88
C SER A 287 4.99 -22.30 4.01
N LEU A 288 4.57 -21.31 3.19
CA LEU A 288 5.50 -20.49 2.42
C LEU A 288 6.37 -19.62 3.31
N ALA A 289 5.78 -18.98 4.33
CA ALA A 289 6.48 -18.15 5.30
C ALA A 289 7.57 -18.95 6.02
N ALA A 290 7.21 -20.14 6.51
CA ALA A 290 8.16 -21.04 7.16
C ALA A 290 9.28 -21.50 6.19
N ALA A 291 8.95 -21.86 4.95
CA ALA A 291 9.91 -22.33 3.96
C ALA A 291 10.89 -21.22 3.51
N LEU A 292 10.45 -19.97 3.51
CA LEU A 292 11.27 -18.81 3.15
C LEU A 292 12.00 -18.19 4.35
N SER A 293 11.65 -18.58 5.57
CA SER A 293 12.08 -17.94 6.83
C SER A 293 11.71 -16.46 6.87
N GLU A 294 10.49 -16.14 6.43
CA GLU A 294 9.94 -14.79 6.36
C GLU A 294 8.67 -14.66 7.20
N GLU A 295 8.35 -13.45 7.61
CA GLU A 295 7.08 -13.18 8.29
C GLU A 295 5.91 -13.28 7.32
N ARG A 296 4.81 -13.87 7.78
CA ARG A 296 3.55 -13.98 7.02
C ARG A 296 3.08 -12.60 6.52
N GLY A 297 3.15 -11.57 7.39
CA GLY A 297 2.74 -10.20 7.05
C GLY A 297 3.52 -9.64 5.87
N THR A 298 4.84 -9.86 5.82
CA THR A 298 5.70 -9.45 4.71
C THR A 298 5.25 -10.07 3.39
N LEU A 299 4.92 -11.37 3.41
CA LEU A 299 4.44 -12.05 2.21
C LEU A 299 3.08 -11.51 1.76
N GLU A 300 2.12 -11.35 2.68
CA GLU A 300 0.75 -10.93 2.37
C GLU A 300 0.62 -9.46 1.96
N ASP A 301 1.40 -8.56 2.57
CA ASP A 301 1.24 -7.12 2.39
C ASP A 301 2.21 -6.52 1.38
N VAL A 302 3.40 -7.13 1.21
CA VAL A 302 4.46 -6.55 0.40
C VAL A 302 4.69 -7.32 -0.91
N LEU A 303 4.71 -8.68 -0.87
CA LEU A 303 4.98 -9.49 -2.06
C LEU A 303 3.72 -9.75 -2.88
N GLU A 304 2.74 -10.39 -2.26
CA GLU A 304 1.57 -10.93 -2.97
C GLU A 304 0.79 -9.88 -3.76
N PRO A 305 0.55 -8.63 -3.26
CA PRO A 305 -0.27 -7.67 -4.00
C PRO A 305 0.27 -7.39 -5.40
N TYR A 306 1.59 -7.22 -5.53
CA TYR A 306 2.22 -6.98 -6.81
C TYR A 306 2.22 -8.24 -7.70
N LEU A 307 2.59 -9.40 -7.15
CA LEU A 307 2.62 -10.66 -7.90
C LEU A 307 1.23 -11.05 -8.41
N ILE A 308 0.18 -10.80 -7.63
CA ILE A 308 -1.21 -11.05 -8.02
C ILE A 308 -1.63 -10.09 -9.14
N GLN A 309 -1.34 -8.80 -9.00
CA GLN A 309 -1.70 -7.81 -10.01
C GLN A 309 -1.01 -8.07 -11.34
N GLN A 310 0.27 -8.46 -11.31
CA GLN A 310 1.02 -8.81 -12.52
C GLN A 310 0.66 -10.20 -13.07
N GLY A 311 -0.25 -10.90 -12.41
CA GLY A 311 -0.74 -12.19 -12.88
C GLY A 311 0.25 -13.35 -12.74
N TYR A 312 1.21 -13.27 -11.79
CA TYR A 312 2.14 -14.36 -11.48
C TYR A 312 1.61 -15.29 -10.38
N LEU A 313 0.71 -14.78 -9.54
CA LEU A 313 0.16 -15.48 -8.39
C LEU A 313 -1.36 -15.33 -8.34
N ILE A 314 -2.06 -16.36 -7.90
CA ILE A 314 -3.48 -16.32 -7.55
C ILE A 314 -3.73 -16.84 -6.14
N ARG A 315 -4.68 -16.22 -5.45
CA ARG A 315 -5.21 -16.70 -4.17
C ARG A 315 -6.44 -17.56 -4.42
N THR A 316 -6.46 -18.74 -3.85
CA THR A 316 -7.59 -19.65 -3.87
C THR A 316 -8.02 -19.98 -2.43
N PRO A 317 -9.21 -20.55 -2.19
CA PRO A 317 -9.60 -21.03 -0.87
C PRO A 317 -8.64 -22.08 -0.27
N ARG A 318 -7.89 -22.79 -1.12
CA ARG A 318 -6.92 -23.82 -0.71
C ARG A 318 -5.52 -23.23 -0.45
N GLY A 319 -5.25 -22.00 -0.88
CA GLY A 319 -3.95 -21.36 -0.77
C GLY A 319 -3.49 -20.65 -2.04
N ARG A 320 -2.19 -20.40 -2.12
CA ARG A 320 -1.53 -19.68 -3.22
C ARG A 320 -1.16 -20.63 -4.34
N MET A 321 -1.38 -20.19 -5.58
CA MET A 321 -1.02 -20.94 -6.78
C MET A 321 -0.26 -20.05 -7.75
N ALA A 322 0.78 -20.60 -8.36
CA ALA A 322 1.49 -19.97 -9.45
C ALA A 322 0.65 -20.01 -10.74
N THR A 323 0.76 -18.98 -11.54
CA THR A 323 0.14 -18.92 -12.85
C THR A 323 1.09 -19.41 -13.95
N LYS A 324 0.57 -19.55 -15.17
CA LYS A 324 1.40 -19.83 -16.35
C LYS A 324 2.51 -18.79 -16.54
N SER A 325 2.23 -17.52 -16.25
CA SER A 325 3.22 -16.42 -16.35
C SER A 325 4.41 -16.63 -15.42
N ALA A 326 4.19 -17.18 -14.20
CA ALA A 326 5.26 -17.49 -13.27
C ALA A 326 6.21 -18.58 -13.84
N TYR A 327 5.68 -19.65 -14.41
CA TYR A 327 6.51 -20.68 -15.05
C TYR A 327 7.33 -20.11 -16.19
N LEU A 328 6.69 -19.36 -17.09
CA LEU A 328 7.37 -18.78 -18.27
C LEU A 328 8.46 -17.79 -17.90
N HIS A 329 8.28 -17.02 -16.83
CA HIS A 329 9.29 -16.06 -16.34
C HIS A 329 10.61 -16.76 -15.97
N PHE A 330 10.54 -17.95 -15.42
CA PHE A 330 11.72 -18.77 -15.07
C PHE A 330 12.13 -19.77 -16.14
N GLY A 331 11.53 -19.69 -17.35
CA GLY A 331 11.82 -20.64 -18.43
C GLY A 331 11.34 -22.07 -18.14
N LEU A 332 10.44 -22.24 -17.19
CA LEU A 332 9.87 -23.53 -16.84
C LEU A 332 8.61 -23.82 -17.68
N GLN A 333 8.34 -25.09 -17.96
CA GLN A 333 7.10 -25.47 -18.61
C GLN A 333 5.95 -25.52 -17.59
N PRO A 334 4.84 -24.81 -17.84
CA PRO A 334 3.67 -24.93 -16.98
C PRO A 334 3.13 -26.38 -17.06
N PRO A 335 2.56 -26.91 -15.94
CA PRO A 335 1.93 -28.23 -15.97
C PRO A 335 0.90 -28.28 -17.10
N SER A 336 0.92 -29.37 -17.89
CA SER A 336 -0.10 -29.57 -18.89
C SER A 336 -1.46 -29.60 -18.19
N ALA A 337 -2.41 -28.79 -18.67
CA ALA A 337 -3.77 -28.81 -18.15
C ALA A 337 -4.29 -30.25 -18.40
N SER A 338 -4.22 -31.08 -17.36
CA SER A 338 -5.06 -32.28 -17.32
C SER A 338 -6.49 -31.75 -17.26
N GLY A 339 -7.16 -31.74 -18.38
CA GLY A 339 -8.58 -31.44 -18.47
C GLY A 339 -9.34 -32.27 -17.44
N PRO A 340 -10.52 -31.81 -17.00
CA PRO A 340 -11.33 -32.61 -16.11
C PRO A 340 -11.47 -34.00 -16.73
N GLN A 341 -10.97 -35.03 -16.04
CA GLN A 341 -11.30 -36.41 -16.38
C GLN A 341 -12.82 -36.47 -16.33
N SER A 342 -13.44 -36.50 -17.51
CA SER A 342 -14.84 -36.91 -17.64
C SER A 342 -14.93 -38.31 -17.03
N LEU A 343 -15.51 -38.38 -15.85
CA LEU A 343 -15.97 -39.64 -15.30
C LEU A 343 -16.86 -40.28 -16.39
N PRO A 344 -16.59 -41.50 -16.81
CA PRO A 344 -17.53 -42.21 -17.68
C PRO A 344 -18.85 -42.32 -16.92
N LEU A 345 -19.87 -41.64 -17.38
CA LEU A 345 -21.25 -41.92 -16.99
C LEU A 345 -21.59 -43.24 -17.73
N ASP A 346 -21.37 -44.38 -17.08
CA ASP A 346 -21.99 -45.64 -17.46
C ASP A 346 -23.52 -45.53 -17.25
N LEU A 347 -24.19 -45.03 -18.27
CA LEU A 347 -25.63 -45.15 -18.45
C LEU A 347 -25.91 -46.35 -19.34
N ASP A 348 -25.58 -47.55 -18.88
CA ASP A 348 -26.14 -48.78 -19.40
C ASP A 348 -26.85 -49.53 -18.27
N GLY A 349 -28.10 -49.16 -18.08
CA GLY A 349 -29.11 -49.85 -17.29
C GLY A 349 -30.35 -50.15 -18.14
N SER A 350 -30.14 -50.89 -19.21
CA SER A 350 -31.27 -51.54 -19.90
C SER A 350 -31.60 -52.85 -19.18
N ASP A 351 -32.50 -52.76 -18.20
CA ASP A 351 -33.21 -53.96 -17.74
C ASP A 351 -34.61 -53.99 -18.36
N GLY A 352 -34.71 -54.85 -19.31
CA GLY A 352 -35.98 -55.28 -19.84
C GLY A 352 -36.79 -56.02 -18.78
N ALA A 353 -37.98 -55.57 -18.53
CA ALA A 353 -39.01 -56.29 -17.81
C ALA A 353 -39.73 -57.17 -18.76
N GLY A 354 -39.57 -58.48 -18.60
CA GLY A 354 -40.46 -59.47 -19.11
C GLY A 354 -41.67 -59.65 -18.22
N VAL A 355 -42.77 -59.63 -18.85
CA VAL A 355 -44.11 -60.15 -18.60
C VAL A 355 -44.13 -61.41 -17.72
N ASP A 356 -44.98 -61.43 -16.67
CA ASP A 356 -46.22 -62.21 -16.52
C ASP A 356 -46.96 -61.77 -15.25
#